data_72514f10d597dcb232ad67eff65213d2
#
_entry.id   72514f10d597dcb232ad67eff65213d2
#
_cell.length_a   1.000
_cell.length_b   1.000
_cell.length_c   1.000
_cell.angle_alpha   90.00
_cell.angle_beta   90.00
_cell.angle_gamma   90.00
#
_symmetry.space_group_name_H-M   'P 1'
#
loop_
_entity.id
_entity.type
_entity.pdbx_description
1 polymer ?
#
loop_
_entity_poly.entity_id
_entity_poly.type
_entity_poly.pdbx_seq_one_letter_code
_entity_poly.pdbx_strand_id
1 'polypeptide(L)'
;MNTNNSIVLYQREGCPYCQLVRKKLGLLGLSVLLVQVEKESKDREELFDISGQRAVPVLVDNGEVVNESSKIITYLEHKYGKGAEEPLPSNDYGLAVTLSGDYEEIIEKAKEALKQEGFGVLTEIDVKQTLKKKLDVDVPKQIILGACNPNFAHQALQHEEDLGLLLPCNVVVRETGEGQFQVSAVNPLKLLSVVGRDDLMPYAVEVRNKLSNAVSSLS
;
A
#
# COMPACT_ATOMS: atom_id res chain seq x y z
N MET A 1 20.94 25.26 13.58
CA MET A 1 19.74 25.83 14.19
C MET A 1 18.68 24.73 14.16
N ASN A 2 18.34 24.17 15.34
CA ASN A 2 17.36 23.08 15.44
C ASN A 2 15.98 23.61 15.10
N THR A 3 15.47 23.32 13.92
CA THR A 3 14.05 23.39 13.65
C THR A 3 13.41 22.26 14.46
N ASN A 4 12.69 22.64 15.51
CA ASN A 4 11.89 21.73 16.33
C ASN A 4 10.81 21.11 15.42
N ASN A 5 11.12 19.98 14.82
CA ASN A 5 10.17 19.22 14.02
C ASN A 5 9.21 18.57 15.02
N SER A 6 8.06 19.17 15.24
CA SER A 6 7.09 18.64 16.21
C SER A 6 6.07 17.75 15.49
N ILE A 7 6.32 16.45 15.53
CA ILE A 7 5.34 15.47 15.09
C ILE A 7 4.50 15.07 16.31
N VAL A 8 3.20 15.19 16.20
CA VAL A 8 2.23 14.81 17.24
C VAL A 8 1.31 13.73 16.69
N LEU A 9 1.17 12.64 17.43
CA LEU A 9 0.23 11.58 17.10
C LEU A 9 -0.87 11.51 18.16
N TYR A 10 -2.08 11.89 17.79
CA TYR A 10 -3.28 11.67 18.60
C TYR A 10 -3.72 10.22 18.42
N GLN A 11 -3.78 9.50 19.52
CA GLN A 11 -3.93 8.05 19.51
C GLN A 11 -4.70 7.53 20.71
N ARG A 12 -5.05 6.25 20.70
CA ARG A 12 -5.59 5.51 21.84
C ARG A 12 -4.80 4.23 22.08
N GLU A 13 -4.55 3.93 23.32
CA GLU A 13 -3.99 2.64 23.72
C GLU A 13 -4.95 1.51 23.35
N GLY A 14 -4.43 0.40 22.82
CA GLY A 14 -5.22 -0.72 22.32
C GLY A 14 -5.87 -0.51 20.96
N CYS A 15 -5.70 0.65 20.31
CA CYS A 15 -6.17 0.90 18.96
C CYS A 15 -5.20 0.26 17.93
N PRO A 16 -5.64 -0.71 17.10
CA PRO A 16 -4.77 -1.37 16.14
C PRO A 16 -4.24 -0.42 15.07
N TYR A 17 -5.05 0.51 14.60
CA TYR A 17 -4.64 1.53 13.62
C TYR A 17 -3.57 2.48 14.17
N CYS A 18 -3.70 2.87 15.43
CA CYS A 18 -2.69 3.69 16.11
C CYS A 18 -1.37 2.93 16.27
N GLN A 19 -1.44 1.63 16.54
CA GLN A 19 -0.25 0.76 16.64
C GLN A 19 0.53 0.69 15.32
N LEU A 20 -0.16 0.63 14.19
CA LEU A 20 0.47 0.65 12.86
C LEU A 20 1.27 1.92 12.63
N VAL A 21 0.67 3.07 12.96
CA VAL A 21 1.36 4.37 12.82
C VAL A 21 2.56 4.47 13.76
N ARG A 22 2.42 4.04 15.02
CA ARG A 22 3.57 3.99 15.97
C ARG A 22 4.71 3.11 15.44
N LYS A 23 4.39 1.92 14.93
CA LYS A 23 5.39 1.01 14.33
C LYS A 23 6.12 1.71 13.18
N LYS A 24 5.38 2.42 12.31
CA LYS A 24 5.97 3.15 11.18
C LYS A 24 6.87 4.29 11.63
N LEU A 25 6.44 5.10 12.58
CA LEU A 25 7.25 6.18 13.16
C LEU A 25 8.55 5.64 13.76
N GLY A 26 8.49 4.51 14.49
CA GLY A 26 9.66 3.84 15.04
C GLY A 26 10.62 3.32 13.96
N LEU A 27 10.12 2.71 12.89
CA LEU A 27 10.94 2.25 11.75
C LEU A 27 11.66 3.40 11.03
N LEU A 28 11.05 4.57 10.97
CA LEU A 28 11.64 5.78 10.40
C LEU A 28 12.57 6.52 11.37
N GLY A 29 12.66 6.07 12.62
CA GLY A 29 13.49 6.73 13.67
C GLY A 29 12.99 8.13 14.03
N LEU A 30 11.71 8.42 13.86
CA LEU A 30 11.12 9.72 14.12
C LEU A 30 10.74 9.90 15.59
N SER A 31 11.14 11.03 16.16
CA SER A 31 10.65 11.46 17.48
C SER A 31 9.24 12.02 17.37
N VAL A 32 8.31 11.52 18.18
CA VAL A 32 6.90 11.88 18.12
C VAL A 32 6.34 12.11 19.53
N LEU A 33 5.53 13.15 19.68
CA LEU A 33 4.73 13.35 20.88
C LEU A 33 3.43 12.52 20.75
N LEU A 34 3.24 11.59 21.69
CA LEU A 34 2.01 10.77 21.72
C LEU A 34 0.99 11.42 22.63
N VAL A 35 -0.14 11.81 22.08
CA VAL A 35 -1.28 12.36 22.81
C VAL A 35 -2.38 11.31 22.90
N GLN A 36 -2.70 10.88 24.12
CA GLN A 36 -3.82 9.96 24.36
C GLN A 36 -5.14 10.73 24.28
N VAL A 37 -6.07 10.21 23.49
CA VAL A 37 -7.41 10.77 23.41
C VAL A 37 -8.40 9.96 24.26
N GLU A 38 -9.53 10.60 24.59
CA GLU A 38 -10.60 9.99 25.38
C GLU A 38 -11.10 8.67 24.76
N LYS A 39 -11.56 7.76 25.62
CA LYS A 39 -12.05 6.44 25.20
C LYS A 39 -13.27 6.58 24.33
N GLU A 40 -14.24 7.37 24.79
CA GLU A 40 -15.48 7.61 24.06
C GLU A 40 -15.25 8.64 22.96
N SER A 41 -15.66 8.32 21.75
CA SER A 41 -15.46 9.18 20.57
C SER A 41 -16.17 10.55 20.73
N LYS A 42 -17.33 10.57 21.37
CA LYS A 42 -18.12 11.79 21.62
C LYS A 42 -17.39 12.85 22.44
N ASP A 43 -16.44 12.41 23.30
CA ASP A 43 -15.73 13.29 24.25
C ASP A 43 -14.42 13.86 23.68
N ARG A 44 -14.11 13.61 22.38
CA ARG A 44 -12.89 14.04 21.68
C ARG A 44 -13.08 15.37 20.94
N GLU A 45 -13.48 16.41 21.67
CA GLU A 45 -13.75 17.73 21.06
C GLU A 45 -12.44 18.38 20.57
N GLU A 46 -11.39 18.36 21.38
CA GLU A 46 -10.06 18.88 20.98
C GLU A 46 -9.55 18.21 19.68
N LEU A 47 -9.69 16.89 19.56
CA LEU A 47 -9.30 16.18 18.35
C LEU A 47 -10.15 16.60 17.15
N PHE A 48 -11.46 16.83 17.37
CA PHE A 48 -12.36 17.27 16.33
C PHE A 48 -12.02 18.69 15.84
N ASP A 49 -11.68 19.59 16.74
CA ASP A 49 -11.29 20.97 16.42
C ASP A 49 -9.99 20.99 15.59
N ILE A 50 -9.06 20.07 15.86
CA ILE A 50 -7.78 19.98 15.15
C ILE A 50 -7.95 19.31 13.77
N SER A 51 -8.75 18.25 13.68
CA SER A 51 -8.72 17.34 12.53
C SER A 51 -10.03 17.22 11.75
N GLY A 52 -11.10 17.80 12.25
CA GLY A 52 -12.45 17.66 11.69
C GLY A 52 -13.06 16.27 11.90
N GLN A 53 -12.43 15.39 12.68
CA GLN A 53 -12.94 14.04 12.98
C GLN A 53 -12.66 13.63 14.42
N ARG A 54 -13.43 12.64 14.91
CA ARG A 54 -13.27 12.06 16.25
C ARG A 54 -12.59 10.68 16.24
N ALA A 55 -12.22 10.19 15.06
CA ALA A 55 -11.52 8.92 14.91
C ALA A 55 -10.00 9.10 15.10
N VAL A 56 -9.32 8.03 15.56
CA VAL A 56 -7.87 7.97 15.68
C VAL A 56 -7.32 6.82 14.82
N PRO A 57 -6.07 6.93 14.34
CA PRO A 57 -5.05 7.95 14.61
C PRO A 57 -5.23 9.24 13.82
N VAL A 58 -4.73 10.36 14.36
CA VAL A 58 -4.51 11.62 13.66
C VAL A 58 -3.06 12.04 13.88
N LEU A 59 -2.35 12.36 12.80
CA LEU A 59 -0.99 12.90 12.84
C LEU A 59 -1.04 14.40 12.58
N VAL A 60 -0.31 15.17 13.39
CA VAL A 60 -0.04 16.59 13.11
C VAL A 60 1.47 16.74 12.97
N ASP A 61 1.93 17.17 11.83
CA ASP A 61 3.33 17.33 11.50
C ASP A 61 3.61 18.77 11.07
N ASN A 62 4.21 19.55 11.96
CA ASN A 62 4.46 20.99 11.74
C ASN A 62 3.22 21.77 11.29
N GLY A 63 2.06 21.43 11.84
CA GLY A 63 0.78 22.07 11.53
C GLY A 63 0.01 21.41 10.39
N GLU A 64 0.60 20.50 9.64
CA GLU A 64 -0.09 19.69 8.65
C GLU A 64 -0.84 18.53 9.32
N VAL A 65 -2.15 18.44 9.11
CA VAL A 65 -3.01 17.43 9.72
C VAL A 65 -3.28 16.30 8.73
N VAL A 66 -2.94 15.08 9.13
CA VAL A 66 -3.18 13.87 8.32
C VAL A 66 -4.05 12.90 9.10
N ASN A 67 -5.18 12.58 8.54
CA ASN A 67 -6.17 11.67 9.09
C ASN A 67 -6.03 10.27 8.46
N GLU A 68 -6.51 9.25 9.16
CA GLU A 68 -6.52 7.85 8.75
C GLU A 68 -5.11 7.20 8.71
N SER A 69 -5.00 6.02 9.32
CA SER A 69 -3.71 5.32 9.48
C SER A 69 -2.98 5.05 8.15
N SER A 70 -3.71 4.69 7.11
CA SER A 70 -3.14 4.44 5.79
C SER A 70 -2.54 5.70 5.16
N LYS A 71 -3.26 6.82 5.23
CA LYS A 71 -2.80 8.12 4.73
C LYS A 71 -1.60 8.63 5.54
N ILE A 72 -1.64 8.46 6.86
CA ILE A 72 -0.53 8.81 7.74
C ILE A 72 0.73 8.00 7.38
N ILE A 73 0.61 6.70 7.19
CA ILE A 73 1.74 5.84 6.83
C ILE A 73 2.34 6.27 5.49
N THR A 74 1.50 6.49 4.48
CA THR A 74 1.95 6.97 3.16
C THR A 74 2.63 8.34 3.25
N TYR A 75 2.05 9.27 4.00
CA TYR A 75 2.64 10.59 4.25
C TYR A 75 4.03 10.49 4.92
N LEU A 76 4.16 9.66 5.96
CA LEU A 76 5.42 9.46 6.67
C LEU A 76 6.49 8.80 5.77
N GLU A 77 6.10 7.85 4.94
CA GLU A 77 7.00 7.24 3.96
C GLU A 77 7.51 8.26 2.95
N HIS A 78 6.61 9.06 2.42
CA HIS A 78 6.95 10.09 1.43
C HIS A 78 7.87 11.17 2.02
N LYS A 79 7.56 11.67 3.22
CA LYS A 79 8.26 12.81 3.79
C LYS A 79 9.58 12.45 4.50
N TYR A 80 9.64 11.26 5.10
CA TYR A 80 10.73 10.85 5.98
C TYR A 80 11.40 9.53 5.57
N GLY A 81 10.89 8.83 4.56
CA GLY A 81 11.53 7.62 4.02
C GLY A 81 12.91 7.94 3.44
N LYS A 82 13.91 7.15 3.80
CA LYS A 82 15.25 7.29 3.20
C LYS A 82 15.19 6.79 1.76
N GLY A 83 15.40 7.68 0.81
CA GLY A 83 15.36 7.38 -0.63
C GLY A 83 14.01 7.73 -1.26
N ALA A 84 13.42 8.88 -0.91
CA ALA A 84 12.26 9.41 -1.60
C ALA A 84 12.63 9.77 -3.05
N GLU A 85 12.68 8.75 -3.90
CA GLU A 85 12.32 8.93 -5.30
C GLU A 85 10.85 9.36 -5.35
N GLU A 86 10.48 10.17 -6.33
CA GLU A 86 9.14 10.73 -6.48
C GLU A 86 8.04 9.67 -6.21
N PRO A 87 6.94 10.06 -5.52
CA PRO A 87 5.90 9.10 -5.18
C PRO A 87 5.46 8.38 -6.45
N LEU A 88 5.51 7.05 -6.40
CA LEU A 88 4.93 6.23 -7.45
C LEU A 88 3.53 6.78 -7.75
N PRO A 89 3.19 7.14 -9.00
CA PRO A 89 1.87 7.64 -9.33
C PRO A 89 0.84 6.58 -8.93
N SER A 90 0.30 6.74 -7.75
CA SER A 90 -0.72 5.83 -7.23
C SER A 90 -2.08 6.43 -7.54
N ASN A 91 -2.83 5.76 -8.38
CA ASN A 91 -4.25 5.78 -8.16
C ASN A 91 -4.49 5.13 -6.78
N ASP A 92 -5.51 5.52 -6.06
CA ASP A 92 -5.78 5.09 -4.67
C ASP A 92 -5.72 3.56 -4.43
N TYR A 93 -5.80 2.73 -5.47
CA TYR A 93 -5.86 1.26 -5.40
C TYR A 93 -4.63 0.55 -5.98
N GLY A 94 -3.64 1.26 -6.54
CA GLY A 94 -2.44 0.66 -7.14
C GLY A 94 -1.15 1.34 -6.73
N LEU A 95 -0.06 0.59 -6.77
CA LEU A 95 1.33 1.04 -6.62
C LEU A 95 1.99 0.84 -7.98
N ALA A 96 2.53 1.88 -8.61
CA ALA A 96 2.95 1.78 -10.00
C ALA A 96 4.28 2.49 -10.31
N VAL A 97 5.04 1.94 -11.26
CA VAL A 97 6.24 2.54 -11.87
C VAL A 97 6.11 2.47 -13.40
N THR A 98 6.69 3.44 -14.10
CA THR A 98 6.77 3.41 -15.57
C THR A 98 8.22 3.15 -15.99
N LEU A 99 8.40 2.18 -16.89
CA LEU A 99 9.68 1.71 -17.37
C LEU A 99 9.75 1.80 -18.89
N SER A 100 10.95 1.99 -19.42
CA SER A 100 11.22 1.86 -20.85
C SER A 100 12.01 0.58 -21.10
N GLY A 101 11.70 -0.14 -22.16
CA GLY A 101 12.46 -1.35 -22.51
C GLY A 101 11.65 -2.38 -23.29
N ASP A 102 12.12 -3.64 -23.25
CA ASP A 102 11.42 -4.77 -23.84
C ASP A 102 10.34 -5.30 -22.90
N TYR A 103 9.19 -5.65 -23.46
CA TYR A 103 8.03 -6.11 -22.70
C TYR A 103 8.28 -7.39 -21.91
N GLU A 104 8.89 -8.37 -22.56
CA GLU A 104 9.16 -9.68 -21.95
C GLU A 104 10.23 -9.57 -20.85
N GLU A 105 11.26 -8.73 -21.06
CA GLU A 105 12.27 -8.46 -20.03
C GLU A 105 11.66 -7.76 -18.80
N ILE A 106 10.73 -6.82 -19.01
CA ILE A 106 10.05 -6.14 -17.90
C ILE A 106 9.18 -7.11 -17.11
N ILE A 107 8.49 -8.04 -17.77
CA ILE A 107 7.70 -9.08 -17.10
C ILE A 107 8.62 -9.95 -16.22
N GLU A 108 9.75 -10.42 -16.76
CA GLU A 108 10.67 -11.28 -16.00
C GLU A 108 11.32 -10.51 -14.82
N LYS A 109 11.68 -9.24 -15.00
CA LYS A 109 12.15 -8.38 -13.91
C LYS A 109 11.09 -8.22 -12.82
N ALA A 110 9.82 -8.02 -13.19
CA ALA A 110 8.72 -7.92 -12.24
C ALA A 110 8.53 -9.23 -11.45
N LYS A 111 8.60 -10.39 -12.11
CA LYS A 111 8.53 -11.71 -11.47
C LYS A 111 9.68 -11.92 -10.47
N GLU A 112 10.90 -11.56 -10.85
CA GLU A 112 12.06 -11.70 -9.96
C GLU A 112 11.98 -10.75 -8.76
N ALA A 113 11.57 -9.49 -8.95
CA ALA A 113 11.36 -8.53 -7.87
C ALA A 113 10.29 -9.02 -6.88
N LEU A 114 9.19 -9.57 -7.37
CA LEU A 114 8.16 -10.19 -6.54
C LEU A 114 8.70 -11.37 -5.73
N LYS A 115 9.51 -12.23 -6.36
CA LYS A 115 10.12 -13.40 -5.72
C LYS A 115 11.08 -13.00 -4.59
N GLN A 116 11.85 -11.93 -4.75
CA GLN A 116 12.75 -11.39 -3.71
C GLN A 116 11.98 -10.93 -2.47
N GLU A 117 10.74 -10.47 -2.64
CA GLU A 117 9.84 -10.09 -1.55
C GLU A 117 8.99 -11.28 -1.02
N GLY A 118 9.23 -12.48 -1.52
CA GLY A 118 8.57 -13.71 -1.09
C GLY A 118 7.23 -13.98 -1.73
N PHE A 119 6.93 -13.36 -2.88
CA PHE A 119 5.74 -13.69 -3.69
C PHE A 119 6.07 -14.70 -4.77
N GLY A 120 5.20 -15.69 -4.92
CA GLY A 120 5.16 -16.56 -6.09
C GLY A 120 4.10 -16.08 -7.08
N VAL A 121 4.40 -16.11 -8.38
CA VAL A 121 3.40 -15.89 -9.42
C VAL A 121 2.65 -17.21 -9.67
N LEU A 122 1.36 -17.23 -9.33
CA LEU A 122 0.50 -18.42 -9.43
C LEU A 122 -0.24 -18.49 -10.77
N THR A 123 -0.56 -17.34 -11.35
CA THR A 123 -1.32 -17.24 -12.60
C THR A 123 -0.77 -16.12 -13.46
N GLU A 124 -0.85 -16.32 -14.78
CA GLU A 124 -0.49 -15.34 -15.79
C GLU A 124 -1.63 -15.26 -16.82
N ILE A 125 -2.13 -14.05 -17.06
CA ILE A 125 -3.23 -13.83 -18.00
C ILE A 125 -2.77 -12.79 -19.04
N ASP A 126 -2.50 -13.24 -20.26
CA ASP A 126 -2.28 -12.34 -21.39
C ASP A 126 -3.63 -11.79 -21.85
N VAL A 127 -3.87 -10.53 -21.52
CA VAL A 127 -5.13 -9.84 -21.84
C VAL A 127 -5.27 -9.60 -23.34
N LYS A 128 -4.17 -9.16 -24.01
CA LYS A 128 -4.17 -8.91 -25.44
C LYS A 128 -4.52 -10.18 -26.23
N GLN A 129 -3.82 -11.27 -25.94
CA GLN A 129 -4.07 -12.54 -26.61
C GLN A 129 -5.48 -13.08 -26.33
N THR A 130 -5.92 -12.95 -25.07
CA THR A 130 -7.26 -13.41 -24.66
C THR A 130 -8.37 -12.65 -25.39
N LEU A 131 -8.27 -11.31 -25.46
CA LEU A 131 -9.26 -10.48 -26.14
C LEU A 131 -9.23 -10.68 -27.65
N LYS A 132 -8.02 -10.81 -28.25
CA LYS A 132 -7.89 -11.13 -29.66
C LYS A 132 -8.56 -12.44 -30.00
N LYS A 133 -8.32 -13.48 -29.21
CA LYS A 133 -8.92 -14.82 -29.44
C LYS A 133 -10.43 -14.86 -29.28
N LYS A 134 -10.98 -14.13 -28.29
CA LYS A 134 -12.41 -14.22 -27.96
C LYS A 134 -13.28 -13.20 -28.68
N LEU A 135 -12.75 -12.03 -28.96
CA LEU A 135 -13.53 -10.88 -29.50
C LEU A 135 -12.96 -10.35 -30.81
N ASP A 136 -11.82 -10.88 -31.28
CA ASP A 136 -11.06 -10.38 -32.44
C ASP A 136 -10.71 -8.88 -32.36
N VAL A 137 -10.51 -8.36 -31.16
CA VAL A 137 -10.08 -6.98 -30.94
C VAL A 137 -8.59 -6.91 -30.66
N ASP A 138 -7.93 -5.86 -31.15
CA ASP A 138 -6.55 -5.54 -30.85
C ASP A 138 -6.48 -4.47 -29.77
N VAL A 139 -5.76 -4.77 -28.69
CA VAL A 139 -5.51 -3.86 -27.56
C VAL A 139 -4.01 -3.76 -27.30
N PRO A 140 -3.51 -2.73 -26.59
CA PRO A 140 -2.12 -2.66 -26.14
C PRO A 140 -1.70 -3.90 -25.36
N LYS A 141 -0.40 -4.19 -25.35
CA LYS A 141 0.14 -5.30 -24.56
C LYS A 141 -0.22 -5.13 -23.08
N GLN A 142 -0.75 -6.19 -22.49
CA GLN A 142 -1.08 -6.23 -21.08
C GLN A 142 -1.09 -7.67 -20.57
N ILE A 143 -0.37 -7.90 -19.46
CA ILE A 143 -0.41 -9.16 -18.72
C ILE A 143 -0.81 -8.89 -17.27
N ILE A 144 -1.58 -9.79 -16.70
CA ILE A 144 -1.92 -9.81 -15.28
C ILE A 144 -1.21 -10.99 -14.63
N LEU A 145 -0.38 -10.70 -13.64
CA LEU A 145 0.32 -11.69 -12.83
C LEU A 145 -0.40 -11.82 -11.49
N GLY A 146 -0.90 -12.99 -11.18
CA GLY A 146 -1.49 -13.28 -9.87
C GLY A 146 -0.39 -13.67 -8.88
N ALA A 147 0.06 -12.72 -8.07
CA ALA A 147 1.15 -12.91 -7.12
C ALA A 147 0.63 -13.23 -5.71
N CYS A 148 1.20 -14.22 -5.05
CA CYS A 148 0.80 -14.61 -3.70
C CYS A 148 2.02 -14.86 -2.82
N ASN A 149 1.96 -14.33 -1.59
CA ASN A 149 2.87 -14.72 -0.52
C ASN A 149 2.15 -15.75 0.36
N PRO A 150 2.59 -17.04 0.36
CA PRO A 150 1.84 -18.13 1.02
C PRO A 150 1.73 -17.94 2.53
N ASN A 151 2.71 -17.34 3.19
CA ASN A 151 2.68 -17.12 4.63
C ASN A 151 1.57 -16.14 5.02
N PHE A 152 1.46 -15.02 4.30
CA PHE A 152 0.41 -14.04 4.55
C PHE A 152 -0.97 -14.55 4.13
N ALA A 153 -1.06 -15.23 2.99
CA ALA A 153 -2.32 -15.79 2.53
C ALA A 153 -2.87 -16.81 3.54
N HIS A 154 -2.03 -17.72 4.04
CA HIS A 154 -2.43 -18.70 5.02
C HIS A 154 -2.95 -18.07 6.31
N GLN A 155 -2.22 -17.11 6.87
CA GLN A 155 -2.62 -16.42 8.09
C GLN A 155 -3.93 -15.62 7.89
N ALA A 156 -4.04 -14.89 6.79
CA ALA A 156 -5.22 -14.08 6.52
C ALA A 156 -6.49 -14.92 6.29
N LEU A 157 -6.38 -16.06 5.61
CA LEU A 157 -7.47 -17.01 5.41
C LEU A 157 -7.94 -17.68 6.70
N GLN A 158 -7.09 -17.79 7.73
CA GLN A 158 -7.50 -18.26 9.05
C GLN A 158 -8.39 -17.26 9.79
N HIS A 159 -8.27 -15.97 9.47
CA HIS A 159 -9.09 -14.90 10.02
C HIS A 159 -10.39 -14.68 9.23
N GLU A 160 -10.34 -14.85 7.90
CA GLU A 160 -11.46 -14.61 6.99
C GLU A 160 -11.43 -15.63 5.84
N GLU A 161 -12.35 -16.59 5.84
CA GLU A 161 -12.41 -17.68 4.85
C GLU A 161 -12.70 -17.15 3.43
N ASP A 162 -13.57 -16.14 3.33
CA ASP A 162 -13.96 -15.54 2.04
C ASP A 162 -12.89 -14.61 1.46
N LEU A 163 -11.77 -14.42 2.14
CA LEU A 163 -10.65 -13.62 1.62
C LEU A 163 -10.09 -14.17 0.30
N GLY A 164 -10.33 -15.44 0.02
CA GLY A 164 -10.02 -16.07 -1.27
C GLY A 164 -10.61 -15.32 -2.47
N LEU A 165 -11.72 -14.58 -2.30
CA LEU A 165 -12.32 -13.74 -3.34
C LEU A 165 -11.43 -12.53 -3.72
N LEU A 166 -10.51 -12.13 -2.85
CA LEU A 166 -9.59 -11.02 -3.04
C LEU A 166 -8.15 -11.47 -3.33
N LEU A 167 -7.91 -12.77 -3.41
CA LEU A 167 -6.62 -13.37 -3.73
C LEU A 167 -6.63 -13.93 -5.17
N PRO A 168 -5.46 -13.98 -5.83
CA PRO A 168 -4.15 -13.44 -5.43
C PRO A 168 -4.04 -11.93 -5.62
N CYS A 169 -2.95 -11.31 -5.12
CA CYS A 169 -2.61 -9.91 -5.41
C CYS A 169 -2.25 -9.76 -6.89
N ASN A 170 -3.00 -8.95 -7.63
CA ASN A 170 -2.70 -8.70 -9.03
C ASN A 170 -1.56 -7.71 -9.20
N VAL A 171 -0.61 -8.08 -10.08
CA VAL A 171 0.42 -7.20 -10.62
C VAL A 171 0.24 -7.14 -12.12
N VAL A 172 0.14 -5.93 -12.68
CA VAL A 172 -0.17 -5.71 -14.09
C VAL A 172 1.01 -5.05 -14.76
N VAL A 173 1.48 -5.64 -15.87
CA VAL A 173 2.41 -4.98 -16.80
C VAL A 173 1.63 -4.61 -18.04
N ARG A 174 1.54 -3.31 -18.34
CA ARG A 174 0.79 -2.81 -19.49
C ARG A 174 1.57 -1.78 -20.29
N GLU A 175 1.41 -1.82 -21.59
CA GLU A 175 1.93 -0.82 -22.53
C GLU A 175 1.19 0.51 -22.35
N THR A 176 1.94 1.61 -22.21
CA THR A 176 1.41 2.97 -22.06
C THR A 176 1.82 3.89 -23.19
N GLY A 177 2.78 3.49 -24.01
CA GLY A 177 3.31 4.16 -25.18
C GLY A 177 4.31 3.27 -25.89
N GLU A 178 4.87 3.70 -26.99
CA GLU A 178 5.86 2.94 -27.72
C GLU A 178 7.12 2.70 -26.85
N GLY A 179 7.41 1.44 -26.56
CA GLY A 179 8.54 1.05 -25.69
C GLY A 179 8.41 1.49 -24.24
N GLN A 180 7.21 1.94 -23.82
CA GLN A 180 6.93 2.33 -22.43
C GLN A 180 5.88 1.42 -21.81
N PHE A 181 6.17 0.97 -20.60
CA PHE A 181 5.32 0.04 -19.85
C PHE A 181 5.15 0.51 -18.41
N GLN A 182 3.93 0.36 -17.90
CA GLN A 182 3.65 0.56 -16.49
C GLN A 182 3.55 -0.81 -15.81
N VAL A 183 4.32 -0.97 -14.72
CA VAL A 183 4.16 -2.07 -13.78
C VAL A 183 3.40 -1.55 -12.58
N SER A 184 2.26 -2.16 -12.27
CA SER A 184 1.42 -1.75 -11.15
C SER A 184 0.96 -2.94 -10.33
N ALA A 185 1.11 -2.86 -9.01
CA ALA A 185 0.59 -3.85 -8.06
C ALA A 185 -0.64 -3.30 -7.35
N VAL A 186 -1.58 -4.17 -7.00
CA VAL A 186 -2.73 -3.78 -6.17
C VAL A 186 -2.26 -3.23 -4.82
N ASN A 187 -2.95 -2.21 -4.29
CA ASN A 187 -2.73 -1.73 -2.94
C ASN A 187 -3.57 -2.54 -1.93
N PRO A 188 -2.96 -3.44 -1.12
CA PRO A 188 -3.70 -4.30 -0.21
C PRO A 188 -4.48 -3.54 0.86
N LEU A 189 -4.03 -2.34 1.26
CA LEU A 189 -4.76 -1.52 2.22
C LEU A 189 -6.12 -1.10 1.69
N LYS A 190 -6.23 -0.82 0.39
CA LYS A 190 -7.49 -0.48 -0.26
C LYS A 190 -8.30 -1.73 -0.57
N LEU A 191 -7.66 -2.79 -1.03
CA LEU A 191 -8.32 -4.05 -1.33
C LEU A 191 -8.99 -4.64 -0.08
N LEU A 192 -8.27 -4.73 1.04
CA LEU A 192 -8.79 -5.32 2.27
C LEU A 192 -9.73 -4.40 3.05
N SER A 193 -9.77 -3.10 2.74
CA SER A 193 -10.72 -2.18 3.38
C SER A 193 -12.19 -2.56 3.11
N VAL A 194 -12.48 -3.25 2.00
CA VAL A 194 -13.84 -3.71 1.67
C VAL A 194 -14.33 -4.83 2.59
N VAL A 195 -13.41 -5.57 3.23
CA VAL A 195 -13.74 -6.65 4.16
C VAL A 195 -14.23 -6.07 5.51
N GLY A 196 -13.82 -4.86 5.87
CA GLY A 196 -14.25 -4.18 7.10
C GLY A 196 -13.70 -4.80 8.39
N ARG A 197 -12.59 -5.55 8.31
CA ARG A 197 -11.97 -6.24 9.45
C ARG A 197 -10.65 -5.62 9.83
N ASP A 198 -10.59 -5.10 11.03
CA ASP A 198 -9.42 -4.40 11.58
C ASP A 198 -8.24 -5.35 11.86
N ASP A 199 -8.52 -6.62 12.16
CA ASP A 199 -7.53 -7.64 12.44
C ASP A 199 -6.73 -8.08 11.19
N LEU A 200 -7.24 -7.82 9.99
CA LEU A 200 -6.52 -8.04 8.73
C LEU A 200 -5.57 -6.90 8.34
N MET A 201 -5.73 -5.71 8.94
CA MET A 201 -4.93 -4.54 8.56
C MET A 201 -3.42 -4.69 8.78
N PRO A 202 -2.91 -5.37 9.83
CA PRO A 202 -1.48 -5.63 9.97
C PRO A 202 -0.89 -6.40 8.77
N TYR A 203 -1.62 -7.40 8.27
CA TYR A 203 -1.21 -8.17 7.08
C TYR A 203 -1.25 -7.30 5.82
N ALA A 204 -2.31 -6.47 5.67
CA ALA A 204 -2.42 -5.54 4.54
C ALA A 204 -1.23 -4.58 4.47
N VAL A 205 -0.77 -4.04 5.61
CA VAL A 205 0.40 -3.15 5.69
C VAL A 205 1.68 -3.87 5.27
N GLU A 206 1.90 -5.08 5.78
CA GLU A 206 3.11 -5.83 5.46
C GLU A 206 3.15 -6.25 3.98
N VAL A 207 2.05 -6.76 3.45
CA VAL A 207 1.93 -7.12 2.03
C VAL A 207 2.09 -5.89 1.13
N ARG A 208 1.48 -4.75 1.50
CA ARG A 208 1.64 -3.49 0.77
C ARG A 208 3.10 -3.03 0.73
N ASN A 209 3.81 -3.09 1.85
CA ASN A 209 5.22 -2.67 1.91
C ASN A 209 6.10 -3.55 1.01
N LYS A 210 5.88 -4.85 1.02
CA LYS A 210 6.60 -5.80 0.16
C LYS A 210 6.30 -5.57 -1.33
N LEU A 211 5.02 -5.38 -1.69
CA LEU A 211 4.67 -5.04 -3.08
C LEU A 211 5.24 -3.68 -3.51
N SER A 212 5.27 -2.69 -2.59
CA SER A 212 5.90 -1.40 -2.85
C SER A 212 7.40 -1.54 -3.11
N ASN A 213 8.10 -2.33 -2.29
CA ASN A 213 9.53 -2.61 -2.49
C ASN A 213 9.78 -3.28 -3.84
N ALA A 214 9.00 -4.32 -4.18
CA ALA A 214 9.12 -5.02 -5.44
C ALA A 214 8.91 -4.08 -6.65
N VAL A 215 7.88 -3.23 -6.61
CA VAL A 215 7.60 -2.28 -7.71
C VAL A 215 8.67 -1.19 -7.78
N SER A 216 9.09 -0.63 -6.65
CA SER A 216 10.12 0.45 -6.61
C SER A 216 11.50 -0.04 -7.03
N SER A 217 11.84 -1.31 -6.80
CA SER A 217 13.14 -1.87 -7.20
C SER A 217 13.32 -2.02 -8.72
N LEU A 218 12.26 -1.79 -9.50
CA LEU A 218 12.28 -1.86 -10.96
C LEU A 218 12.78 -0.55 -11.61
N SER A 219 12.80 0.56 -10.84
CA SER A 219 13.20 1.91 -11.30
C SER A 219 14.70 2.05 -11.45
#